data_582c133c027e29ecb1f56975e03095a8
#
_entry.id   582c133c027e29ecb1f56975e03095a8
#
_cell.length_a   1.000
_cell.length_b   1.000
_cell.length_c   1.000
_cell.angle_alpha   90.00
_cell.angle_beta   90.00
_cell.angle_gamma   90.00
#
_symmetry.space_group_name_H-M   'P 1'
#
loop_
_entity.id
_entity.type
_entity.pdbx_description
1 polymer ?
#
loop_
_entity_poly.entity_id
_entity_poly.type
_entity_poly.pdbx_seq_one_letter_code
_entity_poly.pdbx_strand_id
1 'polypeptide(L)'
;MASFRLRYLLLFLTALPIPAHAMGRGLPSRFCSSNLTPNEGPLAPTAISRTDFSKSTLIEDIAVKNQGSYGCCWISSVLGNWERRVKAKFNADIRLSEQHLILASLMYRIEEGIYFGAEIRQGGLMETADWMATHIGLVPEKFCNWKLDLRKPEVAADVLAGLNTQIEQVQNELKSLQKRGATNEEAWKFAEREKLRIMKYLRKDVGNFPSSFSIDNIHYTPHSFAAELTPKEEGEWFREQMKPKEIRLRSRAEVKNKDAPKVQKNLALFKLFPETWKKLPAFHGKPLPNKMDLESLQIYRLNGRSQRESFKAVDSSLAEMKDAIDRSIADGNSVYLATAMVPSFYRNDSGVLSVAAFKGGARDVQKAKFSGGHAVLITGIYRDAEGKLLGYRIQNSWGEARGDLGYYYMDVDYFDAFTYDIVVKRRVFDPKN
;
A
#
# COMPACT_ATOMS: atom_id res chain seq x y z
N MET A 1 -20.76 31.51 -26.01
CA MET A 1 -20.01 30.26 -25.74
C MET A 1 -18.71 30.63 -25.06
N ALA A 2 -18.73 30.75 -23.74
CA ALA A 2 -17.67 31.36 -22.97
C ALA A 2 -16.79 30.23 -22.36
N SER A 3 -15.50 30.33 -22.64
CA SER A 3 -14.45 29.49 -22.09
C SER A 3 -14.33 29.67 -20.58
N PHE A 4 -14.76 28.70 -19.80
CA PHE A 4 -14.45 28.61 -18.36
C PHE A 4 -12.99 28.10 -18.25
N ARG A 5 -12.05 28.99 -18.44
CA ARG A 5 -10.62 28.78 -18.12
C ARG A 5 -10.44 28.87 -16.61
N LEU A 6 -9.81 27.88 -16.07
CA LEU A 6 -8.81 27.82 -14.99
C LEU A 6 -8.53 29.16 -14.25
N ARG A 7 -9.53 29.76 -13.60
CA ARG A 7 -9.36 30.99 -12.81
C ARG A 7 -9.39 30.75 -11.28
N TYR A 8 -9.49 29.52 -10.84
CA TYR A 8 -9.50 29.21 -9.41
C TYR A 8 -8.14 28.84 -8.82
N LEU A 9 -7.06 28.78 -9.64
CA LEU A 9 -5.71 28.55 -9.13
C LEU A 9 -4.91 29.84 -8.87
N LEU A 10 -5.45 31.02 -9.17
CA LEU A 10 -4.72 32.31 -9.09
C LEU A 10 -5.29 33.31 -8.09
N LEU A 11 -6.26 32.94 -7.27
CA LEU A 11 -6.88 33.87 -6.28
C LEU A 11 -6.32 33.71 -4.86
N PHE A 12 -5.19 33.02 -4.65
CA PHE A 12 -4.52 32.88 -3.35
C PHE A 12 -3.20 33.68 -3.23
N LEU A 13 -2.94 34.63 -4.10
CA LEU A 13 -1.67 35.37 -4.08
C LEU A 13 -1.75 36.76 -3.42
N THR A 14 -2.84 37.11 -2.73
CA THR A 14 -2.87 38.36 -1.95
C THR A 14 -3.56 38.18 -0.62
N ALA A 15 -2.96 37.47 0.32
CA ALA A 15 -3.30 37.56 1.73
C ALA A 15 -2.08 37.15 2.59
N LEU A 16 -1.47 38.14 3.20
CA LEU A 16 -0.63 38.19 4.42
C LEU A 16 0.17 36.93 4.82
N PRO A 17 1.44 37.09 5.22
CA PRO A 17 2.26 35.97 5.66
C PRO A 17 1.72 35.41 6.98
N ILE A 18 1.09 34.23 6.91
CA ILE A 18 0.80 33.44 8.09
C ILE A 18 2.13 32.82 8.54
N PRO A 19 2.50 32.93 9.82
CA PRO A 19 3.77 32.44 10.31
C PRO A 19 3.88 30.92 10.06
N ALA A 20 5.03 30.48 9.57
CA ALA A 20 5.35 29.12 9.14
C ALA A 20 5.20 28.01 10.22
N HIS A 21 4.66 28.31 11.39
CA HIS A 21 4.46 27.38 12.50
C HIS A 21 3.04 26.82 12.64
N ALA A 22 2.11 27.20 11.77
CA ALA A 22 0.72 26.76 11.83
C ALA A 22 0.30 25.82 10.69
N MET A 23 1.19 25.47 9.77
CA MET A 23 0.86 24.48 8.73
C MET A 23 0.91 23.09 9.32
N GLY A 24 -0.25 22.49 9.34
CA GLY A 24 -0.61 21.27 10.00
C GLY A 24 0.41 20.16 9.91
N ARG A 25 0.70 19.57 11.04
CA ARG A 25 1.30 18.26 11.12
C ARG A 25 0.42 17.30 10.32
N GLY A 26 0.78 17.12 9.04
CA GLY A 26 0.21 16.05 8.23
C GLY A 26 0.44 14.76 8.99
N LEU A 27 -0.65 14.09 9.34
CA LEU A 27 -0.62 12.82 10.04
C LEU A 27 0.13 11.82 9.18
N PRO A 28 1.11 11.07 9.71
CA PRO A 28 1.75 10.01 8.98
C PRO A 28 0.67 9.02 8.55
N SER A 29 0.63 8.71 7.25
CA SER A 29 -0.12 7.56 6.76
C SER A 29 0.36 6.32 7.52
N ARG A 30 -0.53 5.41 7.87
CA ARG A 30 -0.21 4.19 8.65
C ARG A 30 0.91 3.36 8.01
N PHE A 31 1.13 3.53 6.71
CA PHE A 31 2.09 2.77 5.91
C PHE A 31 2.80 3.73 4.97
N CYS A 32 4.10 3.86 5.11
CA CYS A 32 5.05 4.59 4.31
C CYS A 32 5.34 6.02 4.76
N SER A 33 6.47 6.19 5.38
CA SER A 33 7.12 7.48 5.53
C SER A 33 8.53 7.40 4.92
N SER A 34 8.74 8.14 3.84
CA SER A 34 10.06 8.29 3.23
C SER A 34 10.94 9.32 3.96
N ASN A 35 10.36 10.06 4.92
CA ASN A 35 11.04 11.13 5.67
C ASN A 35 11.63 10.64 7.00
N LEU A 36 12.03 9.37 7.06
CA LEU A 36 12.64 8.80 8.24
C LEU A 36 14.12 9.22 8.29
N THR A 37 14.53 9.89 9.36
CA THR A 37 15.95 10.09 9.66
C THR A 37 16.54 8.75 10.14
N PRO A 38 17.46 8.14 9.38
CA PRO A 38 18.12 6.93 9.80
C PRO A 38 18.97 7.17 11.03
N ASN A 39 19.25 6.13 11.79
CA ASN A 39 20.22 6.20 12.86
C ASN A 39 21.63 6.33 12.27
N GLU A 40 22.27 7.48 12.43
CA GLU A 40 23.63 7.73 11.94
C GLU A 40 24.71 7.24 12.91
N GLY A 41 24.32 6.66 14.04
CA GLY A 41 25.25 6.08 15.00
C GLY A 41 26.11 4.95 14.41
N PRO A 42 27.31 4.70 14.91
CA PRO A 42 28.12 3.58 14.46
C PRO A 42 27.39 2.26 14.72
N LEU A 43 27.43 1.36 13.74
CA LEU A 43 26.95 -0.02 13.92
C LEU A 43 27.75 -0.66 15.07
N ALA A 44 27.07 -1.50 15.88
CA ALA A 44 27.77 -2.29 16.87
C ALA A 44 28.81 -3.19 16.19
N PRO A 45 29.93 -3.54 16.87
CA PRO A 45 30.96 -4.40 16.30
C PRO A 45 30.48 -5.77 15.83
N THR A 46 29.33 -6.23 16.34
CA THR A 46 28.66 -7.45 15.94
C THR A 46 27.77 -7.26 14.68
N ALA A 47 27.84 -6.09 14.03
CA ALA A 47 27.17 -5.88 12.77
C ALA A 47 27.66 -6.92 11.76
N ILE A 48 26.74 -7.66 11.24
CA ILE A 48 26.82 -8.90 10.49
C ILE A 48 27.80 -8.74 9.33
N SER A 49 28.87 -9.56 9.36
CA SER A 49 29.70 -9.76 8.18
C SER A 49 28.87 -10.49 7.12
N ARG A 50 28.75 -9.92 5.91
CA ARG A 50 28.06 -10.55 4.78
C ARG A 50 28.73 -11.87 4.35
N THR A 51 29.93 -12.18 4.89
CA THR A 51 30.65 -13.41 4.61
C THR A 51 30.07 -14.65 5.30
N ASP A 52 29.14 -14.48 6.26
CA ASP A 52 28.63 -15.58 7.07
C ASP A 52 27.34 -16.22 6.50
N PHE A 53 26.90 -15.80 5.31
CA PHE A 53 25.66 -16.29 4.69
C PHE A 53 25.85 -17.53 3.83
N SER A 54 26.50 -18.55 4.34
CA SER A 54 26.94 -19.71 3.57
C SER A 54 25.83 -20.65 3.07
N LYS A 55 24.65 -20.61 3.71
CA LYS A 55 23.47 -21.42 3.32
C LYS A 55 22.27 -20.53 2.99
N SER A 56 22.49 -19.45 2.27
CA SER A 56 21.41 -18.51 1.91
C SER A 56 20.63 -18.98 0.69
N THR A 57 19.33 -18.76 0.70
CA THR A 57 18.45 -18.96 -0.45
C THR A 57 17.91 -17.60 -0.90
N LEU A 58 18.19 -17.21 -2.14
CA LEU A 58 17.78 -15.91 -2.69
C LEU A 58 16.96 -16.12 -3.96
N ILE A 59 15.90 -15.34 -4.10
CA ILE A 59 15.15 -15.23 -5.35
C ILE A 59 15.89 -14.25 -6.27
N GLU A 60 15.76 -14.44 -7.58
CA GLU A 60 16.38 -13.62 -8.60
C GLU A 60 16.06 -12.11 -8.41
N ASP A 61 17.06 -11.29 -8.67
CA ASP A 61 16.94 -9.84 -8.54
C ASP A 61 16.17 -9.22 -9.68
N ILE A 62 15.42 -8.19 -9.34
CA ILE A 62 14.82 -7.25 -10.28
C ILE A 62 15.16 -5.82 -9.85
N ALA A 63 15.06 -4.88 -10.78
CA ALA A 63 15.26 -3.48 -10.49
C ALA A 63 14.27 -2.97 -9.42
N VAL A 64 14.80 -2.30 -8.40
CA VAL A 64 14.01 -1.82 -7.27
C VAL A 64 13.24 -0.56 -7.64
N LYS A 65 12.03 -0.43 -7.16
CA LYS A 65 11.18 0.75 -7.36
C LYS A 65 11.60 1.92 -6.48
N ASN A 66 11.24 3.12 -6.95
CA ASN A 66 11.39 4.33 -6.15
C ASN A 66 10.03 5.02 -6.00
N GLN A 67 9.40 4.77 -4.86
CA GLN A 67 8.10 5.36 -4.51
C GLN A 67 8.14 6.89 -4.30
N GLY A 68 9.34 7.47 -4.23
CA GLY A 68 9.51 8.87 -3.83
C GLY A 68 8.98 9.11 -2.42
N SER A 69 8.29 10.21 -2.24
CA SER A 69 7.65 10.58 -0.96
C SER A 69 6.19 10.14 -0.85
N TYR A 70 5.62 9.52 -1.88
CA TYR A 70 4.26 9.04 -1.83
C TYR A 70 4.17 7.72 -1.05
N GLY A 71 3.20 7.60 -0.18
CA GLY A 71 2.96 6.39 0.61
C GLY A 71 2.42 5.22 -0.20
N CYS A 72 3.15 4.76 -1.24
CA CYS A 72 2.76 3.65 -2.11
C CYS A 72 3.62 2.38 -1.98
N CYS A 73 4.33 2.20 -0.87
CA CYS A 73 5.12 0.99 -0.63
C CYS A 73 4.32 -0.31 -0.86
N TRP A 74 3.06 -0.32 -0.49
CA TRP A 74 2.14 -1.42 -0.71
C TRP A 74 1.88 -1.72 -2.20
N ILE A 75 1.86 -0.69 -3.07
CA ILE A 75 1.82 -0.83 -4.53
C ILE A 75 3.18 -1.29 -5.06
N SER A 76 4.26 -0.65 -4.61
CA SER A 76 5.62 -0.97 -5.06
C SER A 76 5.99 -2.42 -4.78
N SER A 77 5.62 -2.93 -3.59
CA SER A 77 5.84 -4.34 -3.22
C SER A 77 5.08 -5.29 -4.14
N VAL A 78 3.81 -5.00 -4.40
CA VAL A 78 3.00 -5.82 -5.30
C VAL A 78 3.57 -5.80 -6.71
N LEU A 79 3.89 -4.63 -7.24
CA LEU A 79 4.48 -4.52 -8.58
C LEU A 79 5.84 -5.22 -8.67
N GLY A 80 6.66 -5.22 -7.62
CA GLY A 80 7.89 -6.00 -7.58
C GLY A 80 7.66 -7.49 -7.77
N ASN A 81 6.60 -8.05 -7.18
CA ASN A 81 6.23 -9.44 -7.41
C ASN A 81 5.71 -9.68 -8.85
N TRP A 82 4.90 -8.77 -9.39
CA TRP A 82 4.42 -8.86 -10.76
C TRP A 82 5.54 -8.69 -11.80
N GLU A 83 6.53 -7.84 -11.56
CA GLU A 83 7.71 -7.68 -12.43
C GLU A 83 8.56 -8.96 -12.49
N ARG A 84 8.65 -9.75 -11.40
CA ARG A 84 9.26 -11.09 -11.46
C ARG A 84 8.50 -12.03 -12.39
N ARG A 85 7.17 -11.99 -12.37
CA ARG A 85 6.34 -12.77 -13.32
C ARG A 85 6.56 -12.32 -14.76
N VAL A 86 6.68 -11.00 -14.99
CA VAL A 86 7.03 -10.43 -16.30
C VAL A 86 8.39 -10.96 -16.76
N LYS A 87 9.39 -10.90 -15.90
CA LYS A 87 10.74 -11.39 -16.21
C LYS A 87 10.73 -12.88 -16.52
N ALA A 88 10.07 -13.67 -15.73
CA ALA A 88 9.94 -15.12 -15.96
C ALA A 88 9.19 -15.45 -17.27
N LYS A 89 8.19 -14.65 -17.66
CA LYS A 89 7.39 -14.88 -18.88
C LYS A 89 8.05 -14.41 -20.13
N PHE A 90 8.62 -13.19 -20.13
CA PHE A 90 9.12 -12.51 -21.31
C PHE A 90 10.66 -12.50 -21.40
N ASN A 91 11.33 -13.04 -20.40
CA ASN A 91 12.80 -12.94 -20.24
C ASN A 91 13.31 -11.49 -20.42
N ALA A 92 12.56 -10.52 -19.89
CA ALA A 92 12.82 -9.10 -20.05
C ALA A 92 12.49 -8.32 -18.77
N ASP A 93 13.30 -7.34 -18.44
CA ASP A 93 13.08 -6.42 -17.32
C ASP A 93 12.12 -5.29 -17.75
N ILE A 94 10.82 -5.53 -17.62
CA ILE A 94 9.76 -4.57 -17.94
C ILE A 94 9.29 -3.92 -16.64
N ARG A 95 9.50 -2.61 -16.53
CA ARG A 95 9.02 -1.81 -15.39
C ARG A 95 7.52 -1.59 -15.50
N LEU A 96 6.77 -1.93 -14.46
CA LEU A 96 5.35 -1.67 -14.34
C LEU A 96 5.09 -0.31 -13.67
N SER A 97 4.05 0.39 -14.10
CA SER A 97 3.77 1.75 -13.63
C SER A 97 3.15 1.77 -12.24
N GLU A 98 3.87 2.36 -11.28
CA GLU A 98 3.33 2.66 -9.94
C GLU A 98 2.20 3.68 -10.04
N GLN A 99 2.37 4.72 -10.86
CA GLN A 99 1.37 5.77 -11.00
C GLN A 99 0.04 5.27 -11.57
N HIS A 100 0.06 4.21 -12.40
CA HIS A 100 -1.17 3.57 -12.86
C HIS A 100 -2.01 3.06 -11.68
N LEU A 101 -1.41 2.32 -10.75
CA LEU A 101 -2.10 1.80 -9.58
C LEU A 101 -2.36 2.90 -8.52
N ILE A 102 -1.51 3.91 -8.40
CA ILE A 102 -1.79 5.09 -7.56
C ILE A 102 -3.06 5.79 -8.06
N LEU A 103 -3.15 6.06 -9.37
CA LEU A 103 -4.33 6.69 -9.97
C LEU A 103 -5.59 5.83 -9.77
N ALA A 104 -5.47 4.51 -9.99
CA ALA A 104 -6.56 3.57 -9.73
C ALA A 104 -7.00 3.59 -8.26
N SER A 105 -6.05 3.63 -7.33
CA SER A 105 -6.32 3.76 -5.90
C SER A 105 -7.04 5.07 -5.56
N LEU A 106 -6.63 6.20 -6.14
CA LEU A 106 -7.30 7.48 -5.93
C LEU A 106 -8.73 7.47 -6.45
N MET A 107 -8.97 6.87 -7.62
CA MET A 107 -10.34 6.70 -8.16
C MET A 107 -11.21 5.87 -7.21
N TYR A 108 -10.66 4.78 -6.66
CA TYR A 108 -11.35 3.97 -5.66
C TYR A 108 -11.66 4.76 -4.37
N ARG A 109 -10.72 5.59 -3.91
CA ARG A 109 -10.88 6.42 -2.70
C ARG A 109 -11.87 7.57 -2.89
N ILE A 110 -12.06 8.07 -4.12
CA ILE A 110 -13.14 9.02 -4.43
C ILE A 110 -14.51 8.38 -4.12
N GLU A 111 -14.70 7.11 -4.48
CA GLU A 111 -15.91 6.38 -4.09
C GLU A 111 -16.06 6.28 -2.57
N GLU A 112 -14.99 5.90 -1.87
CA GLU A 112 -15.00 5.79 -0.41
C GLU A 112 -15.34 7.13 0.26
N GLY A 113 -14.79 8.23 -0.26
CA GLY A 113 -15.08 9.58 0.23
C GLY A 113 -16.54 9.96 0.06
N ILE A 114 -17.10 9.73 -1.11
CA ILE A 114 -18.50 10.10 -1.42
C ILE A 114 -19.50 9.19 -0.68
N TYR A 115 -19.28 7.89 -0.71
CA TYR A 115 -20.25 6.93 -0.19
C TYR A 115 -20.17 6.74 1.33
N PHE A 116 -18.97 6.73 1.88
CA PHE A 116 -18.72 6.41 3.29
C PHE A 116 -18.16 7.58 4.11
N GLY A 117 -17.79 8.67 3.47
CA GLY A 117 -17.20 9.84 4.14
C GLY A 117 -15.74 9.64 4.53
N ALA A 118 -15.03 8.74 3.86
CA ALA A 118 -13.62 8.54 4.09
C ALA A 118 -12.79 9.69 3.52
N GLU A 119 -11.79 10.15 4.27
CA GLU A 119 -10.80 11.10 3.76
C GLU A 119 -9.84 10.38 2.80
N ILE A 120 -9.52 11.01 1.66
CA ILE A 120 -8.54 10.48 0.72
C ILE A 120 -7.15 10.69 1.30
N ARG A 121 -6.44 9.60 1.53
CA ARG A 121 -5.09 9.57 2.10
C ARG A 121 -4.18 8.66 1.30
N GLN A 122 -2.89 8.74 1.56
CA GLN A 122 -1.88 7.79 1.08
C GLN A 122 -1.93 6.49 1.90
N GLY A 123 -1.19 5.49 1.45
CA GLY A 123 -1.13 4.18 2.09
C GLY A 123 -2.22 3.23 1.62
N GLY A 124 -2.15 1.96 1.99
CA GLY A 124 -3.13 0.92 1.64
C GLY A 124 -2.63 -0.47 2.01
N LEU A 125 -3.41 -1.46 1.63
CA LEU A 125 -3.10 -2.88 1.85
C LEU A 125 -2.51 -3.49 0.57
N MET A 126 -1.57 -4.41 0.71
CA MET A 126 -0.98 -5.13 -0.42
C MET A 126 -2.03 -5.92 -1.19
N GLU A 127 -3.02 -6.50 -0.48
CA GLU A 127 -4.14 -7.19 -1.09
C GLU A 127 -4.97 -6.27 -1.99
N THR A 128 -5.16 -5.00 -1.59
CA THR A 128 -5.86 -4.02 -2.44
C THR A 128 -5.06 -3.73 -3.71
N ALA A 129 -3.73 -3.62 -3.61
CA ALA A 129 -2.87 -3.38 -4.77
C ALA A 129 -2.86 -4.60 -5.71
N ASP A 130 -2.78 -5.81 -5.18
CA ASP A 130 -2.82 -7.04 -5.98
C ASP A 130 -4.18 -7.23 -6.65
N TRP A 131 -5.27 -6.94 -5.92
CA TRP A 131 -6.61 -6.90 -6.50
C TRP A 131 -6.72 -5.88 -7.65
N MET A 132 -6.16 -4.67 -7.48
CA MET A 132 -6.16 -3.66 -8.54
C MET A 132 -5.32 -4.13 -9.73
N ALA A 133 -4.14 -4.72 -9.50
CA ALA A 133 -3.29 -5.28 -10.54
C ALA A 133 -4.04 -6.35 -11.36
N THR A 134 -4.79 -7.22 -10.69
CA THR A 134 -5.55 -8.31 -11.33
C THR A 134 -6.78 -7.80 -12.08
N HIS A 135 -7.57 -6.88 -11.47
CA HIS A 135 -8.91 -6.52 -11.98
C HIS A 135 -8.92 -5.23 -12.82
N ILE A 136 -8.05 -4.27 -12.51
CA ILE A 136 -7.90 -3.04 -13.31
C ILE A 136 -6.83 -3.28 -14.39
N GLY A 137 -5.83 -4.09 -14.05
CA GLY A 137 -4.78 -4.50 -14.95
C GLY A 137 -3.46 -3.78 -14.69
N LEU A 138 -2.48 -4.14 -15.49
CA LEU A 138 -1.10 -3.66 -15.40
C LEU A 138 -0.68 -2.96 -16.68
N VAL A 139 0.15 -1.93 -16.54
CA VAL A 139 0.69 -1.17 -17.67
C VAL A 139 2.19 -0.99 -17.48
N PRO A 140 3.01 -1.34 -18.47
CA PRO A 140 4.41 -0.99 -18.43
C PRO A 140 4.60 0.53 -18.44
N GLU A 141 5.53 1.03 -17.61
CA GLU A 141 5.76 2.47 -17.41
C GLU A 141 6.02 3.21 -18.74
N LYS A 142 6.76 2.58 -19.67
CA LYS A 142 7.09 3.16 -20.98
C LYS A 142 5.88 3.53 -21.85
N PHE A 143 4.70 2.99 -21.58
CA PHE A 143 3.48 3.29 -22.34
C PHE A 143 2.60 4.33 -21.67
N CYS A 144 2.96 4.78 -20.46
CA CYS A 144 2.21 5.78 -19.74
C CYS A 144 2.63 7.20 -20.14
N ASN A 145 1.66 8.12 -20.17
CA ASN A 145 1.89 9.55 -20.40
C ASN A 145 1.39 10.35 -19.19
N TRP A 146 2.29 10.55 -18.23
CA TRP A 146 2.00 11.28 -17.03
C TRP A 146 2.31 12.77 -17.19
N LYS A 147 1.39 13.63 -16.76
CA LYS A 147 1.55 15.10 -16.69
C LYS A 147 2.10 15.53 -15.35
N LEU A 148 1.71 14.81 -14.30
CA LEU A 148 2.12 15.05 -12.94
C LEU A 148 2.73 13.77 -12.36
N ASP A 149 3.85 13.89 -11.68
CA ASP A 149 4.44 12.77 -10.93
C ASP A 149 3.94 12.79 -9.49
N LEU A 150 2.98 11.91 -9.19
CA LEU A 150 2.40 11.76 -7.86
C LEU A 150 3.39 11.28 -6.79
N ARG A 151 4.60 10.82 -7.16
CA ARG A 151 5.65 10.43 -6.21
C ARG A 151 6.38 11.66 -5.62
N LYS A 152 6.19 12.84 -6.22
CA LYS A 152 6.71 14.10 -5.68
C LYS A 152 5.79 14.61 -4.56
N PRO A 153 6.36 14.99 -3.40
CA PRO A 153 5.56 15.30 -2.21
C PRO A 153 4.61 16.47 -2.40
N GLU A 154 5.06 17.54 -3.08
CA GLU A 154 4.26 18.73 -3.36
C GLU A 154 3.07 18.41 -4.29
N VAL A 155 3.32 17.63 -5.35
CA VAL A 155 2.28 17.22 -6.30
C VAL A 155 1.25 16.33 -5.61
N ALA A 156 1.69 15.37 -4.82
CA ALA A 156 0.81 14.50 -4.07
C ALA A 156 -0.05 15.28 -3.07
N ALA A 157 0.54 16.22 -2.33
CA ALA A 157 -0.16 17.03 -1.36
C ALA A 157 -1.27 17.86 -2.02
N ASP A 158 -0.97 18.52 -3.13
CA ASP A 158 -1.92 19.35 -3.87
C ASP A 158 -3.07 18.52 -4.44
N VAL A 159 -2.78 17.37 -5.06
CA VAL A 159 -3.80 16.48 -5.61
C VAL A 159 -4.71 15.95 -4.50
N LEU A 160 -4.15 15.49 -3.38
CA LEU A 160 -4.94 14.96 -2.26
C LEU A 160 -5.80 16.05 -1.60
N ALA A 161 -5.26 17.25 -1.38
CA ALA A 161 -6.01 18.38 -0.84
C ALA A 161 -7.17 18.78 -1.77
N GLY A 162 -6.90 18.87 -3.08
CA GLY A 162 -7.92 19.19 -4.08
C GLY A 162 -9.02 18.13 -4.13
N LEU A 163 -8.70 16.85 -4.07
CA LEU A 163 -9.69 15.77 -4.04
C LEU A 163 -10.52 15.81 -2.76
N ASN A 164 -9.91 15.98 -1.58
CA ASN A 164 -10.63 16.07 -0.32
C ASN A 164 -11.59 17.26 -0.31
N THR A 165 -11.17 18.42 -0.83
CA THR A 165 -12.06 19.60 -0.99
C THR A 165 -13.28 19.30 -1.89
N GLN A 166 -13.06 18.61 -3.02
CA GLN A 166 -14.18 18.25 -3.90
C GLN A 166 -15.12 17.23 -3.23
N ILE A 167 -14.57 16.24 -2.49
CA ILE A 167 -15.39 15.29 -1.73
C ILE A 167 -16.22 16.00 -0.67
N GLU A 168 -15.64 16.94 0.05
CA GLU A 168 -16.35 17.73 1.06
C GLU A 168 -17.50 18.54 0.44
N GLN A 169 -17.29 19.15 -0.73
CA GLN A 169 -18.33 19.83 -1.47
C GLN A 169 -19.50 18.91 -1.84
N VAL A 170 -19.20 17.70 -2.33
CA VAL A 170 -20.21 16.68 -2.64
C VAL A 170 -20.98 16.26 -1.38
N GLN A 171 -20.30 16.05 -0.27
CA GLN A 171 -20.92 15.67 0.99
C GLN A 171 -21.83 16.79 1.53
N ASN A 172 -21.42 18.04 1.41
CA ASN A 172 -22.23 19.19 1.82
C ASN A 172 -23.50 19.33 0.95
N GLU A 173 -23.40 19.08 -0.36
CA GLU A 173 -24.58 19.10 -1.22
C GLU A 173 -25.51 17.90 -0.95
N LEU A 174 -24.98 16.71 -0.66
CA LEU A 174 -25.80 15.57 -0.21
C LEU A 174 -26.59 15.90 1.07
N LYS A 175 -25.96 16.61 2.01
CA LYS A 175 -26.65 17.12 3.21
C LYS A 175 -27.75 18.14 2.88
N SER A 176 -27.50 19.01 1.91
CA SER A 176 -28.50 19.97 1.42
C SER A 176 -29.65 19.25 0.74
N LEU A 177 -29.39 18.25 -0.10
CA LEU A 177 -30.42 17.41 -0.74
C LEU A 177 -31.30 16.72 0.31
N GLN A 178 -30.70 16.13 1.36
CA GLN A 178 -31.47 15.53 2.46
C GLN A 178 -32.38 16.51 3.14
N LYS A 179 -31.90 17.72 3.45
CA LYS A 179 -32.73 18.76 4.08
C LYS A 179 -33.90 19.21 3.21
N ARG A 180 -33.74 19.16 1.88
CA ARG A 180 -34.81 19.48 0.92
C ARG A 180 -35.78 18.33 0.65
N GLY A 181 -35.60 17.20 1.34
CA GLY A 181 -36.47 16.03 1.17
C GLY A 181 -36.20 15.22 -0.09
N ALA A 182 -35.00 15.30 -0.67
CA ALA A 182 -34.67 14.53 -1.85
C ALA A 182 -34.78 13.01 -1.58
N THR A 183 -35.12 12.26 -2.59
CA THR A 183 -35.25 10.81 -2.55
C THR A 183 -33.87 10.13 -2.58
N ASN A 184 -33.84 8.85 -2.17
CA ASN A 184 -32.61 8.03 -2.28
C ASN A 184 -32.12 7.95 -3.75
N GLU A 185 -33.05 7.91 -4.72
CA GLU A 185 -32.71 7.86 -6.14
C GLU A 185 -32.03 9.13 -6.64
N GLU A 186 -32.54 10.30 -6.26
CA GLU A 186 -31.96 11.59 -6.61
C GLU A 186 -30.58 11.77 -6.00
N ALA A 187 -30.41 11.40 -4.72
CA ALA A 187 -29.13 11.44 -4.03
C ALA A 187 -28.10 10.50 -4.67
N TRP A 188 -28.52 9.29 -5.06
CA TRP A 188 -27.66 8.34 -5.77
C TRP A 188 -27.21 8.89 -7.13
N LYS A 189 -28.14 9.38 -7.95
CA LYS A 189 -27.82 9.97 -9.26
C LYS A 189 -26.86 11.14 -9.14
N PHE A 190 -27.06 11.99 -8.14
CA PHE A 190 -26.16 13.10 -7.85
C PHE A 190 -24.75 12.58 -7.49
N ALA A 191 -24.63 11.65 -6.54
CA ALA A 191 -23.36 11.10 -6.08
C ALA A 191 -22.58 10.44 -7.24
N GLU A 192 -23.25 9.64 -8.07
CA GLU A 192 -22.65 8.99 -9.24
C GLU A 192 -22.14 10.00 -10.27
N ARG A 193 -22.94 11.01 -10.58
CA ARG A 193 -22.52 12.09 -11.50
C ARG A 193 -21.28 12.81 -11.00
N GLU A 194 -21.24 13.19 -9.72
CA GLU A 194 -20.11 13.90 -9.14
C GLU A 194 -18.87 13.01 -9.04
N LYS A 195 -19.04 11.76 -8.68
CA LYS A 195 -17.97 10.76 -8.72
C LYS A 195 -17.28 10.71 -10.10
N LEU A 196 -18.08 10.51 -11.14
CA LEU A 196 -17.57 10.43 -12.51
C LEU A 196 -16.91 11.76 -12.95
N ARG A 197 -17.47 12.90 -12.54
CA ARG A 197 -16.89 14.21 -12.80
C ARG A 197 -15.50 14.34 -12.15
N ILE A 198 -15.38 14.02 -10.88
CA ILE A 198 -14.10 14.11 -10.14
C ILE A 198 -13.06 13.14 -10.73
N MET A 199 -13.44 11.90 -11.01
CA MET A 199 -12.55 10.92 -11.64
C MET A 199 -12.06 11.38 -13.02
N LYS A 200 -12.94 11.99 -13.83
CA LYS A 200 -12.56 12.53 -15.15
C LYS A 200 -11.55 13.67 -15.02
N TYR A 201 -11.74 14.60 -14.07
CA TYR A 201 -10.78 15.67 -13.83
C TYR A 201 -9.45 15.12 -13.34
N LEU A 202 -9.46 14.21 -12.38
CA LEU A 202 -8.23 13.57 -11.88
C LEU A 202 -7.41 12.95 -13.02
N ARG A 203 -8.03 12.17 -13.90
CA ARG A 203 -7.36 11.58 -15.07
C ARG A 203 -6.82 12.62 -16.03
N LYS A 204 -7.56 13.70 -16.26
CA LYS A 204 -7.14 14.79 -17.14
C LYS A 204 -5.92 15.53 -16.60
N ASP A 205 -5.84 15.73 -15.29
CA ASP A 205 -4.82 16.54 -14.64
C ASP A 205 -3.55 15.72 -14.36
N VAL A 206 -3.69 14.51 -13.85
CA VAL A 206 -2.55 13.63 -13.53
C VAL A 206 -1.91 13.03 -14.78
N GLY A 207 -2.69 12.79 -15.80
CA GLY A 207 -2.29 12.07 -17.00
C GLY A 207 -3.08 10.78 -17.17
N ASN A 208 -2.68 9.99 -18.13
CA ASN A 208 -3.43 8.80 -18.51
C ASN A 208 -2.50 7.62 -18.80
N PHE A 209 -3.04 6.45 -18.64
CA PHE A 209 -2.47 5.21 -19.13
C PHE A 209 -3.19 4.77 -20.42
N PRO A 210 -2.55 4.03 -21.30
CA PRO A 210 -3.16 3.59 -22.55
C PRO A 210 -4.29 2.60 -22.28
N SER A 211 -5.30 2.59 -23.14
CA SER A 211 -6.32 1.54 -23.15
C SER A 211 -5.76 0.21 -23.68
N SER A 212 -4.68 0.28 -24.46
CA SER A 212 -3.97 -0.87 -25.02
C SER A 212 -2.53 -0.50 -25.38
N PHE A 213 -1.67 -1.51 -25.49
CA PHE A 213 -0.27 -1.41 -25.87
C PHE A 213 0.20 -2.73 -26.49
N SER A 214 1.40 -2.74 -27.09
CA SER A 214 1.96 -3.97 -27.68
C SER A 214 3.34 -4.28 -27.13
N ILE A 215 3.57 -5.55 -26.80
CA ILE A 215 4.86 -6.12 -26.44
C ILE A 215 5.13 -7.28 -27.40
N ASP A 216 6.29 -7.31 -28.04
CA ASP A 216 6.69 -8.36 -28.98
C ASP A 216 5.61 -8.67 -30.05
N ASN A 217 4.99 -7.59 -30.60
CA ASN A 217 3.90 -7.63 -31.57
C ASN A 217 2.58 -8.24 -31.05
N ILE A 218 2.48 -8.58 -29.78
CA ILE A 218 1.23 -9.01 -29.14
C ILE A 218 0.53 -7.78 -28.56
N HIS A 219 -0.75 -7.65 -28.88
CA HIS A 219 -1.57 -6.55 -28.44
C HIS A 219 -2.27 -6.87 -27.10
N TYR A 220 -2.10 -5.99 -26.11
CA TYR A 220 -2.66 -6.12 -24.78
C TYR A 220 -3.53 -4.94 -24.40
N THR A 221 -4.59 -5.20 -23.66
CA THR A 221 -5.17 -4.24 -22.72
C THR A 221 -4.49 -4.37 -21.36
N PRO A 222 -4.58 -3.39 -20.44
CA PRO A 222 -4.04 -3.55 -19.10
C PRO A 222 -4.52 -4.83 -18.39
N HIS A 223 -5.79 -5.15 -18.55
CA HIS A 223 -6.39 -6.36 -17.96
C HIS A 223 -5.89 -7.66 -18.62
N SER A 224 -5.84 -7.73 -19.95
CA SER A 224 -5.36 -8.95 -20.63
C SER A 224 -3.86 -9.19 -20.37
N PHE A 225 -3.07 -8.12 -20.17
CA PHE A 225 -1.68 -8.25 -19.80
C PHE A 225 -1.52 -8.83 -18.40
N ALA A 226 -2.29 -8.35 -17.42
CA ALA A 226 -2.30 -8.92 -16.09
C ALA A 226 -2.78 -10.38 -16.09
N ALA A 227 -3.83 -10.69 -16.85
CA ALA A 227 -4.35 -12.05 -16.98
C ALA A 227 -3.30 -13.01 -17.58
N GLU A 228 -2.51 -12.56 -18.55
CA GLU A 228 -1.41 -13.33 -19.14
C GLU A 228 -0.29 -13.67 -18.16
N LEU A 229 -0.09 -12.81 -17.15
CA LEU A 229 0.90 -12.98 -16.08
C LEU A 229 0.36 -13.76 -14.88
N THR A 230 -0.94 -13.97 -14.81
CA THR A 230 -1.57 -14.72 -13.70
C THR A 230 -1.40 -16.21 -13.95
N PRO A 231 -0.75 -16.97 -13.05
CA PRO A 231 -0.66 -18.42 -13.19
C PRO A 231 -2.05 -19.07 -13.23
N LYS A 232 -2.26 -20.04 -14.12
CA LYS A 232 -3.54 -20.76 -14.26
C LYS A 232 -4.00 -21.44 -12.97
N GLU A 233 -3.05 -21.83 -12.12
CA GLU A 233 -3.26 -22.49 -10.84
C GLU A 233 -2.83 -21.60 -9.67
N GLU A 234 -3.09 -20.29 -9.75
CA GLU A 234 -2.81 -19.42 -8.65
C GLU A 234 -3.72 -19.77 -7.46
N GLY A 235 -3.10 -20.27 -6.39
CA GLY A 235 -3.81 -20.57 -5.16
C GLY A 235 -4.28 -19.29 -4.44
N GLU A 236 -5.16 -19.48 -3.46
CA GLU A 236 -5.62 -18.37 -2.60
C GLU A 236 -4.44 -17.75 -1.83
N TRP A 237 -4.52 -16.45 -1.58
CA TRP A 237 -3.58 -15.73 -0.73
C TRP A 237 -4.02 -15.81 0.73
N PHE A 238 -3.07 -15.99 1.64
CA PHE A 238 -3.28 -15.98 3.08
C PHE A 238 -2.49 -14.85 3.71
N ARG A 239 -3.22 -14.00 4.43
CA ARG A 239 -2.62 -13.04 5.33
C ARG A 239 -2.46 -13.66 6.70
N GLU A 240 -1.24 -13.95 7.09
CA GLU A 240 -0.92 -14.35 8.44
C GLU A 240 -0.75 -13.14 9.34
N GLN A 241 -1.70 -12.97 10.22
CA GLN A 241 -1.67 -11.94 11.24
C GLN A 241 -1.11 -12.51 12.53
N MET A 242 -0.30 -11.72 13.20
CA MET A 242 0.24 -12.13 14.49
C MET A 242 -0.87 -12.33 15.52
N LYS A 243 -0.81 -13.42 16.27
CA LYS A 243 -1.76 -13.74 17.34
C LYS A 243 -1.88 -12.57 18.33
N PRO A 244 -3.10 -12.20 18.77
CA PRO A 244 -3.32 -11.08 19.69
C PRO A 244 -2.47 -11.14 20.97
N LYS A 245 -2.13 -12.33 21.44
CA LYS A 245 -1.26 -12.55 22.61
C LYS A 245 0.18 -12.04 22.35
N GLU A 246 0.72 -12.24 21.15
CA GLU A 246 2.06 -11.80 20.77
C GLU A 246 2.09 -10.30 20.47
N ILE A 247 1.00 -9.77 19.90
CA ILE A 247 0.82 -8.33 19.71
C ILE A 247 0.83 -7.61 21.06
N ARG A 248 0.23 -8.16 22.11
CA ARG A 248 0.20 -7.53 23.44
C ARG A 248 1.59 -7.35 24.06
N LEU A 249 2.52 -8.22 23.78
CA LEU A 249 3.91 -8.07 24.25
C LEU A 249 4.63 -6.92 23.56
N ARG A 250 4.17 -6.55 22.35
CA ARG A 250 4.72 -5.48 21.51
C ARG A 250 3.95 -4.19 21.68
N SER A 251 2.65 -4.24 22.00
CA SER A 251 1.73 -3.08 22.04
C SER A 251 2.05 -2.06 23.13
N ARG A 252 2.99 -2.34 24.04
CA ARG A 252 3.56 -1.30 24.90
C ARG A 252 4.39 -0.27 24.12
N ALA A 253 4.87 -0.65 22.93
CA ALA A 253 5.53 0.24 21.98
C ALA A 253 4.55 0.82 20.94
N GLU A 254 3.34 0.29 20.83
CA GLU A 254 2.31 0.93 20.01
C GLU A 254 1.97 2.29 20.61
N VAL A 255 2.47 3.33 19.99
CA VAL A 255 1.86 4.65 20.10
C VAL A 255 0.41 4.44 19.74
N LYS A 256 -0.50 4.58 20.73
CA LYS A 256 -1.94 4.61 20.47
C LYS A 256 -2.14 5.51 19.27
N ASN A 257 -2.38 4.91 18.14
CA ASN A 257 -2.56 5.66 16.90
C ASN A 257 -3.94 6.33 17.03
N LYS A 258 -3.97 7.51 17.66
CA LYS A 258 -5.17 8.35 17.80
C LYS A 258 -5.73 8.77 16.45
N ASP A 259 -4.99 8.50 15.39
CA ASP A 259 -5.17 9.02 14.06
C ASP A 259 -5.50 7.94 13.01
N ALA A 260 -6.05 6.81 13.43
CA ALA A 260 -6.69 5.89 12.49
C ALA A 260 -7.71 6.67 11.64
N PRO A 261 -7.71 6.51 10.30
CA PRO A 261 -8.65 7.21 9.45
C PRO A 261 -10.07 6.92 9.92
N LYS A 262 -10.69 7.91 10.53
CA LYS A 262 -12.09 7.82 10.93
C LYS A 262 -12.91 8.07 9.68
N VAL A 263 -13.72 7.09 9.28
CA VAL A 263 -14.83 7.35 8.37
C VAL A 263 -15.63 8.50 8.99
N GLN A 264 -15.73 9.61 8.28
CA GLN A 264 -16.50 10.77 8.79
C GLN A 264 -17.98 10.38 8.84
N LYS A 265 -18.46 10.05 10.02
CA LYS A 265 -19.82 9.49 10.22
C LYS A 265 -20.96 10.42 9.81
N ASN A 266 -20.68 11.70 9.53
CA ASN A 266 -21.75 12.72 9.52
C ASN A 266 -22.22 13.18 8.15
N LEU A 267 -21.52 12.86 7.05
CA LEU A 267 -21.82 13.46 5.72
C LEU A 267 -21.86 12.45 4.57
N ALA A 268 -21.63 11.18 4.81
CA ALA A 268 -21.56 10.15 3.78
C ALA A 268 -22.93 9.85 3.15
N LEU A 269 -22.94 9.56 1.85
CA LEU A 269 -24.16 9.20 1.12
C LEU A 269 -24.98 8.13 1.87
N PHE A 270 -24.33 7.04 2.29
CA PHE A 270 -25.04 5.93 2.93
C PHE A 270 -25.56 6.25 4.34
N LYS A 271 -25.03 7.28 4.99
CA LYS A 271 -25.58 7.76 6.25
C LYS A 271 -26.77 8.67 6.04
N LEU A 272 -26.69 9.56 5.06
CA LEU A 272 -27.75 10.52 4.75
C LEU A 272 -28.92 9.86 4.00
N PHE A 273 -28.62 8.85 3.19
CA PHE A 273 -29.55 8.10 2.33
C PHE A 273 -29.29 6.60 2.45
N PRO A 274 -29.69 5.96 3.57
CA PRO A 274 -29.28 4.60 3.91
C PRO A 274 -29.60 3.54 2.85
N GLU A 275 -30.72 3.66 2.16
CA GLU A 275 -31.14 2.64 1.17
C GLU A 275 -30.26 2.60 -0.10
N THR A 276 -29.45 3.65 -0.33
CA THR A 276 -28.59 3.73 -1.52
C THR A 276 -27.47 2.68 -1.51
N TRP A 277 -27.06 2.15 -0.36
CA TRP A 277 -26.04 1.09 -0.27
C TRP A 277 -26.44 -0.19 -1.05
N LYS A 278 -27.74 -0.45 -1.19
CA LYS A 278 -28.29 -1.60 -1.95
C LYS A 278 -27.90 -1.55 -3.43
N LYS A 279 -27.55 -0.38 -3.95
CA LYS A 279 -27.11 -0.19 -5.35
C LYS A 279 -25.66 -0.57 -5.59
N LEU A 280 -24.87 -0.79 -4.54
CA LEU A 280 -23.49 -1.26 -4.68
C LEU A 280 -23.42 -2.77 -4.87
N PRO A 281 -22.86 -3.27 -5.98
CA PRO A 281 -22.73 -4.71 -6.23
C PRO A 281 -22.01 -5.47 -5.12
N ALA A 282 -21.04 -4.83 -4.47
CA ALA A 282 -20.24 -5.44 -3.40
C ALA A 282 -21.05 -5.85 -2.17
N PHE A 283 -22.21 -5.25 -1.94
CA PHE A 283 -22.98 -5.49 -0.72
C PHE A 283 -24.19 -6.41 -0.93
N HIS A 284 -24.62 -6.71 -2.14
CA HIS A 284 -25.68 -7.69 -2.49
C HIS A 284 -26.75 -7.94 -1.41
N GLY A 285 -27.32 -6.85 -0.86
CA GLY A 285 -28.39 -6.96 0.15
C GLY A 285 -27.93 -7.22 1.60
N LYS A 286 -26.64 -7.37 1.87
CA LYS A 286 -26.14 -7.49 3.25
C LYS A 286 -26.07 -6.11 3.92
N PRO A 287 -26.47 -5.96 5.20
CA PRO A 287 -26.39 -4.69 5.89
C PRO A 287 -24.94 -4.26 6.05
N LEU A 288 -24.72 -2.94 5.99
CA LEU A 288 -23.41 -2.37 6.33
C LEU A 288 -23.10 -2.65 7.81
N PRO A 289 -21.88 -3.09 8.15
CA PRO A 289 -21.46 -3.23 9.52
C PRO A 289 -21.59 -1.91 10.30
N ASN A 290 -22.11 -1.97 11.53
CA ASN A 290 -22.34 -0.79 12.37
C ASN A 290 -21.05 -0.05 12.76
N LYS A 291 -19.93 -0.76 12.78
CA LYS A 291 -18.60 -0.21 13.04
C LYS A 291 -17.66 -0.75 11.99
N MET A 292 -17.21 0.12 11.10
CA MET A 292 -16.23 -0.21 10.07
C MET A 292 -15.17 0.89 10.05
N ASP A 293 -13.91 0.50 10.20
CA ASP A 293 -12.78 1.36 9.86
C ASP A 293 -12.47 1.24 8.36
N LEU A 294 -11.58 2.07 7.86
CA LEU A 294 -11.25 2.09 6.43
C LEU A 294 -10.63 0.78 5.96
N GLU A 295 -9.83 0.14 6.79
CA GLU A 295 -9.17 -1.12 6.48
C GLU A 295 -10.18 -2.27 6.38
N SER A 296 -11.07 -2.39 7.37
CA SER A 296 -12.17 -3.36 7.34
C SER A 296 -13.09 -3.14 6.15
N LEU A 297 -13.35 -1.88 5.78
CA LEU A 297 -14.15 -1.53 4.61
C LEU A 297 -13.48 -1.98 3.31
N GLN A 298 -12.17 -1.77 3.16
CA GLN A 298 -11.41 -2.21 2.00
C GLN A 298 -11.45 -3.73 1.85
N ILE A 299 -11.17 -4.47 2.93
CA ILE A 299 -11.23 -5.94 2.96
C ILE A 299 -12.66 -6.42 2.63
N TYR A 300 -13.68 -5.81 3.23
CA TYR A 300 -15.07 -6.18 2.97
C TYR A 300 -15.46 -5.97 1.51
N ARG A 301 -15.04 -4.87 0.89
CA ARG A 301 -15.30 -4.59 -0.53
C ARG A 301 -14.55 -5.55 -1.46
N LEU A 302 -13.31 -5.91 -1.11
CA LEU A 302 -12.55 -6.92 -1.85
C LEU A 302 -13.27 -8.26 -1.82
N ASN A 303 -13.65 -8.75 -0.65
CA ASN A 303 -14.37 -10.00 -0.49
C ASN A 303 -15.75 -10.00 -1.17
N GLY A 304 -16.42 -8.84 -1.26
CA GLY A 304 -17.71 -8.70 -1.95
C GLY A 304 -17.60 -8.64 -3.47
N ARG A 305 -16.44 -8.23 -4.02
CA ARG A 305 -16.19 -8.12 -5.48
C ARG A 305 -15.62 -9.40 -6.09
N SER A 306 -14.86 -10.17 -5.33
CA SER A 306 -14.29 -11.44 -5.81
C SER A 306 -14.86 -12.62 -5.03
N GLN A 307 -15.78 -13.34 -5.64
CA GLN A 307 -16.26 -14.63 -5.12
C GLN A 307 -15.19 -15.74 -5.24
N ARG A 308 -14.04 -15.46 -5.88
CA ARG A 308 -12.99 -16.46 -6.17
C ARG A 308 -11.64 -16.19 -5.49
N GLU A 309 -11.37 -14.99 -5.01
CA GLU A 309 -10.06 -14.61 -4.45
C GLU A 309 -10.23 -13.96 -3.07
N SER A 310 -10.64 -14.75 -2.11
CA SER A 310 -10.69 -14.25 -0.72
C SER A 310 -9.32 -14.37 -0.09
N PHE A 311 -8.71 -13.23 0.20
CA PHE A 311 -7.63 -13.18 1.19
C PHE A 311 -8.21 -13.63 2.53
N LYS A 312 -7.71 -14.75 3.05
CA LYS A 312 -8.11 -15.25 4.35
C LYS A 312 -7.12 -14.80 5.40
N ALA A 313 -7.59 -14.09 6.42
CA ALA A 313 -6.79 -13.79 7.59
C ALA A 313 -6.68 -15.02 8.49
N VAL A 314 -5.47 -15.35 8.89
CA VAL A 314 -5.16 -16.46 9.80
C VAL A 314 -4.31 -15.94 10.94
N ASP A 315 -4.67 -16.28 12.17
CA ASP A 315 -3.85 -15.96 13.34
C ASP A 315 -2.64 -16.91 13.39
N SER A 316 -1.43 -16.36 13.29
CA SER A 316 -0.18 -17.11 13.24
C SER A 316 0.79 -16.68 14.33
N SER A 317 1.60 -17.61 14.82
CA SER A 317 2.78 -17.33 15.63
C SER A 317 3.96 -16.91 14.77
N LEU A 318 4.97 -16.31 15.37
CA LEU A 318 6.22 -15.98 14.66
C LEU A 318 6.89 -17.22 14.07
N ALA A 319 6.82 -18.37 14.74
CA ALA A 319 7.38 -19.61 14.23
C ALA A 319 6.65 -20.08 12.96
N GLU A 320 5.31 -20.04 12.97
CA GLU A 320 4.49 -20.36 11.80
C GLU A 320 4.76 -19.41 10.64
N MET A 321 4.91 -18.09 10.90
CA MET A 321 5.28 -17.11 9.86
C MET A 321 6.65 -17.39 9.27
N LYS A 322 7.65 -17.70 10.10
CA LYS A 322 9.01 -18.04 9.63
C LYS A 322 9.01 -19.29 8.75
N ASP A 323 8.26 -20.31 9.15
CA ASP A 323 8.10 -21.54 8.38
C ASP A 323 7.38 -21.29 7.03
N ALA A 324 6.37 -20.43 7.02
CA ALA A 324 5.70 -20.03 5.79
C ALA A 324 6.62 -19.24 4.84
N ILE A 325 7.49 -18.37 5.38
CA ILE A 325 8.51 -17.67 4.61
C ILE A 325 9.52 -18.68 4.02
N ASP A 326 10.01 -19.61 4.83
CA ASP A 326 10.96 -20.63 4.38
C ASP A 326 10.42 -21.43 3.18
N ARG A 327 9.19 -21.91 3.29
CA ARG A 327 8.52 -22.64 2.20
C ARG A 327 8.31 -21.76 0.96
N SER A 328 7.84 -20.52 1.13
CA SER A 328 7.62 -19.60 0.00
C SER A 328 8.90 -19.33 -0.77
N ILE A 329 9.99 -19.05 -0.07
CA ILE A 329 11.29 -18.76 -0.70
C ILE A 329 11.88 -20.02 -1.37
N ALA A 330 11.74 -21.19 -0.75
CA ALA A 330 12.14 -22.46 -1.35
C ALA A 330 11.37 -22.75 -2.66
N ASP A 331 10.10 -22.37 -2.73
CA ASP A 331 9.26 -22.46 -3.94
C ASP A 331 9.55 -21.34 -4.97
N GLY A 332 10.51 -20.46 -4.72
CA GLY A 332 10.84 -19.32 -5.59
C GLY A 332 9.84 -18.16 -5.51
N ASN A 333 8.97 -18.13 -4.49
CA ASN A 333 7.99 -17.06 -4.33
C ASN A 333 8.46 -16.04 -3.27
N SER A 334 8.42 -14.75 -3.62
CA SER A 334 8.60 -13.68 -2.63
C SER A 334 7.41 -13.61 -1.68
N VAL A 335 7.65 -13.11 -0.47
CA VAL A 335 6.63 -12.96 0.57
C VAL A 335 6.39 -11.49 0.82
N TYR A 336 5.13 -11.06 0.81
CA TYR A 336 4.78 -9.71 1.24
C TYR A 336 4.93 -9.61 2.76
N LEU A 337 5.55 -8.53 3.21
CA LEU A 337 5.80 -8.24 4.62
C LEU A 337 5.31 -6.86 4.98
N ALA A 338 4.47 -6.76 6.01
CA ALA A 338 4.16 -5.51 6.68
C ALA A 338 4.97 -5.41 7.99
N THR A 339 5.77 -4.36 8.11
CA THR A 339 6.66 -4.14 9.27
C THR A 339 6.60 -2.70 9.73
N ALA A 340 6.91 -2.44 11.01
CA ALA A 340 7.14 -1.08 11.49
C ALA A 340 8.51 -0.57 11.03
N MET A 341 8.59 0.70 10.68
CA MET A 341 9.88 1.37 10.48
C MET A 341 10.27 2.10 11.75
N VAL A 342 11.41 1.72 12.29
CA VAL A 342 11.93 2.23 13.56
C VAL A 342 13.28 2.90 13.32
N PRO A 343 13.36 4.25 13.31
CA PRO A 343 14.56 4.98 12.93
C PRO A 343 15.81 4.58 13.73
N SER A 344 15.64 4.17 14.97
CA SER A 344 16.75 3.73 15.83
C SER A 344 17.40 2.41 15.39
N PHE A 345 16.75 1.64 14.53
CA PHE A 345 17.17 0.29 14.17
C PHE A 345 17.29 0.06 12.65
N TYR A 346 17.44 1.13 11.86
CA TYR A 346 17.76 0.95 10.46
C TYR A 346 18.74 1.99 9.92
N ARG A 347 19.46 1.63 8.87
CA ARG A 347 20.33 2.49 8.09
C ARG A 347 20.03 2.39 6.60
N ASN A 348 19.84 3.52 5.98
CA ASN A 348 19.57 3.59 4.54
C ASN A 348 20.81 3.40 3.67
N ASP A 349 21.94 3.89 4.11
CA ASP A 349 23.22 3.80 3.38
C ASP A 349 23.69 2.36 3.22
N SER A 350 23.64 1.59 4.30
CA SER A 350 24.09 0.18 4.32
C SER A 350 22.98 -0.82 4.09
N GLY A 351 21.71 -0.38 4.03
CA GLY A 351 20.57 -1.28 3.86
C GLY A 351 20.38 -2.27 5.00
N VAL A 352 20.51 -1.82 6.25
CA VAL A 352 20.42 -2.69 7.43
C VAL A 352 19.21 -2.32 8.28
N LEU A 353 18.40 -3.33 8.60
CA LEU A 353 17.30 -3.32 9.57
C LEU A 353 17.67 -4.31 10.68
N SER A 354 18.16 -3.83 11.81
CA SER A 354 18.74 -4.71 12.83
C SER A 354 18.56 -4.15 14.23
N VAL A 355 18.09 -4.97 15.13
CA VAL A 355 18.07 -4.67 16.58
C VAL A 355 19.46 -4.88 17.17
N ALA A 356 20.13 -5.95 16.77
CA ALA A 356 21.45 -6.34 17.32
C ALA A 356 22.57 -5.41 16.86
N ALA A 357 22.46 -4.80 15.67
CA ALA A 357 23.49 -3.96 15.09
C ALA A 357 23.56 -2.55 15.71
N PHE A 358 22.64 -2.18 16.58
CA PHE A 358 22.59 -0.82 17.17
C PHE A 358 22.79 -0.85 18.70
N LYS A 359 23.35 0.26 19.21
CA LYS A 359 23.58 0.45 20.63
C LYS A 359 22.26 0.37 21.39
N GLY A 360 22.23 -0.43 22.47
CA GLY A 360 21.00 -0.65 23.27
C GLY A 360 20.24 -1.92 22.87
N GLY A 361 20.28 -2.30 21.60
CA GLY A 361 19.71 -3.55 21.09
C GLY A 361 18.33 -3.86 21.64
N ALA A 362 18.10 -5.08 22.08
CA ALA A 362 16.81 -5.55 22.59
C ALA A 362 16.25 -4.76 23.79
N ARG A 363 17.09 -4.07 24.56
CA ARG A 363 16.63 -3.25 25.70
C ARG A 363 15.88 -1.99 25.25
N ASP A 364 16.18 -1.48 24.06
CA ASP A 364 15.57 -0.26 23.52
C ASP A 364 14.34 -0.54 22.67
N VAL A 365 14.06 -1.80 22.30
CA VAL A 365 12.88 -2.18 21.52
C VAL A 365 11.58 -1.68 22.15
N GLN A 366 11.46 -1.81 23.48
CA GLN A 366 10.25 -1.36 24.20
C GLN A 366 10.08 0.17 24.23
N LYS A 367 11.16 0.92 24.01
CA LYS A 367 11.19 2.39 23.97
C LYS A 367 11.21 2.95 22.57
N ALA A 368 11.27 2.09 21.57
CA ALA A 368 11.39 2.48 20.18
C ALA A 368 10.20 3.32 19.73
N LYS A 369 10.48 4.43 19.03
CA LYS A 369 9.44 5.27 18.43
C LYS A 369 9.24 4.82 17.00
N PHE A 370 8.02 4.46 16.66
CA PHE A 370 7.63 4.15 15.28
C PHE A 370 7.46 5.42 14.48
N SER A 371 7.93 5.38 13.25
CA SER A 371 7.68 6.43 12.26
C SER A 371 6.55 6.08 11.30
N GLY A 372 6.12 4.84 11.28
CA GLY A 372 5.02 4.34 10.45
C GLY A 372 5.21 2.86 10.09
N GLY A 373 4.17 2.26 9.51
CA GLY A 373 4.25 0.95 8.89
C GLY A 373 4.84 1.03 7.49
N HIS A 374 5.43 -0.05 7.02
CA HIS A 374 6.03 -0.17 5.69
C HIS A 374 5.74 -1.53 5.08
N ALA A 375 5.47 -1.55 3.79
CA ALA A 375 5.24 -2.75 3.02
C ALA A 375 6.45 -3.02 2.12
N VAL A 376 7.00 -4.23 2.21
CA VAL A 376 8.17 -4.67 1.46
C VAL A 376 8.03 -6.13 1.00
N LEU A 377 8.97 -6.63 0.23
CA LEU A 377 9.05 -8.04 -0.14
C LEU A 377 10.23 -8.71 0.55
N ILE A 378 10.00 -9.85 1.17
CA ILE A 378 11.06 -10.79 1.49
C ILE A 378 11.40 -11.55 0.21
N THR A 379 12.67 -11.50 -0.18
CA THR A 379 13.19 -12.11 -1.41
C THR A 379 14.33 -13.06 -1.15
N GLY A 380 14.62 -13.36 0.10
CA GLY A 380 15.65 -14.30 0.48
C GLY A 380 15.76 -14.51 1.97
N ILE A 381 16.45 -15.57 2.31
CA ILE A 381 16.70 -16.02 3.68
C ILE A 381 18.20 -16.18 3.85
N TYR A 382 18.73 -15.60 4.91
CA TYR A 382 20.11 -15.70 5.28
C TYR A 382 20.29 -16.70 6.43
N ARG A 383 21.19 -17.68 6.25
CA ARG A 383 21.53 -18.70 7.25
C ARG A 383 23.05 -18.84 7.37
N ASP A 384 23.50 -19.17 8.58
CA ASP A 384 24.90 -19.55 8.82
C ASP A 384 25.24 -20.97 8.30
N ALA A 385 26.48 -21.40 8.52
CA ALA A 385 26.96 -22.70 8.09
C ALA A 385 26.21 -23.87 8.76
N GLU A 386 25.72 -23.66 9.96
CA GLU A 386 24.93 -24.62 10.74
C GLU A 386 23.46 -24.66 10.33
N GLY A 387 23.02 -23.71 9.49
CA GLY A 387 21.64 -23.58 9.01
C GLY A 387 20.73 -22.72 9.91
N LYS A 388 21.30 -22.07 10.92
CA LYS A 388 20.54 -21.15 11.79
C LYS A 388 20.08 -19.92 11.00
N LEU A 389 18.83 -19.53 11.16
CA LEU A 389 18.28 -18.33 10.58
C LEU A 389 18.95 -17.08 11.16
N LEU A 390 19.57 -16.27 10.29
CA LEU A 390 20.19 -15.00 10.65
C LEU A 390 19.28 -13.82 10.32
N GLY A 391 18.50 -13.89 9.23
CA GLY A 391 17.61 -12.84 8.81
C GLY A 391 17.09 -13.02 7.39
N TYR A 392 16.55 -11.94 6.85
CA TYR A 392 15.87 -11.92 5.57
C TYR A 392 16.45 -10.86 4.65
N ARG A 393 16.45 -11.15 3.35
CA ARG A 393 16.68 -10.16 2.31
C ARG A 393 15.38 -9.48 1.96
N ILE A 394 15.36 -8.17 2.06
CA ILE A 394 14.20 -7.34 1.84
C ILE A 394 14.40 -6.53 0.57
N GLN A 395 13.49 -6.65 -0.40
CA GLN A 395 13.37 -5.71 -1.51
C GLN A 395 12.54 -4.51 -1.03
N ASN A 396 13.20 -3.35 -0.92
CA ASN A 396 12.57 -2.11 -0.51
C ASN A 396 12.02 -1.34 -1.74
N SER A 397 11.46 -0.16 -1.54
CA SER A 397 10.88 0.71 -2.57
C SER A 397 11.41 2.15 -2.53
N TRP A 398 12.65 2.34 -2.08
CA TRP A 398 13.28 3.67 -1.95
C TRP A 398 14.36 3.93 -2.99
N GLY A 399 14.36 3.15 -4.07
CA GLY A 399 15.30 3.24 -5.17
C GLY A 399 16.63 2.53 -4.93
N GLU A 400 17.37 2.31 -6.00
CA GLU A 400 18.62 1.56 -6.01
C GLU A 400 19.81 2.30 -5.38
N ALA A 401 19.69 3.62 -5.22
CA ALA A 401 20.71 4.42 -4.56
C ALA A 401 20.78 4.20 -3.04
N ARG A 402 19.89 3.39 -2.47
CA ARG A 402 19.83 3.12 -1.03
C ARG A 402 20.00 1.63 -0.76
N GLY A 403 20.72 1.31 0.33
CA GLY A 403 21.04 -0.08 0.67
C GLY A 403 21.96 -0.73 -0.37
N ASP A 404 21.77 -2.01 -0.60
CA ASP A 404 22.47 -2.78 -1.61
C ASP A 404 21.61 -2.84 -2.88
N LEU A 405 21.74 -1.86 -3.77
CA LEU A 405 20.89 -1.68 -4.97
C LEU A 405 19.39 -1.71 -4.64
N GLY A 406 18.99 -1.13 -3.50
CA GLY A 406 17.61 -1.09 -3.03
C GLY A 406 17.19 -2.29 -2.17
N TYR A 407 18.06 -3.28 -2.02
CA TYR A 407 17.84 -4.40 -1.11
C TYR A 407 18.41 -4.11 0.28
N TYR A 408 17.74 -4.68 1.29
CA TYR A 408 18.09 -4.49 2.69
C TYR A 408 18.26 -5.85 3.36
N TYR A 409 19.13 -5.90 4.35
CA TYR A 409 19.22 -6.99 5.30
C TYR A 409 18.36 -6.68 6.52
N MET A 410 17.45 -7.60 6.87
CA MET A 410 16.65 -7.54 8.10
C MET A 410 17.05 -8.68 9.00
N ASP A 411 17.61 -8.42 10.17
CA ASP A 411 17.90 -9.49 11.10
C ASP A 411 16.62 -10.10 11.72
N VAL A 412 16.77 -11.33 12.25
CA VAL A 412 15.64 -12.05 12.84
C VAL A 412 15.07 -11.34 14.05
N ASP A 413 15.89 -10.61 14.81
CA ASP A 413 15.42 -9.87 15.99
C ASP A 413 14.57 -8.66 15.59
N TYR A 414 14.91 -8.00 14.48
CA TYR A 414 14.06 -6.93 13.92
C TYR A 414 12.73 -7.48 13.40
N PHE A 415 12.78 -8.58 12.66
CA PHE A 415 11.58 -9.27 12.19
C PHE A 415 10.68 -9.62 13.37
N ASP A 416 11.21 -10.27 14.39
CA ASP A 416 10.45 -10.69 15.56
C ASP A 416 9.87 -9.51 16.35
N ALA A 417 10.59 -8.39 16.41
CA ALA A 417 10.15 -7.22 17.16
C ALA A 417 9.09 -6.38 16.42
N PHE A 418 9.15 -6.29 15.08
CA PHE A 418 8.47 -5.22 14.34
C PHE A 418 7.58 -5.70 13.19
N THR A 419 7.48 -7.00 12.92
CA THR A 419 6.56 -7.54 11.91
C THR A 419 5.11 -7.46 12.39
N TYR A 420 4.21 -7.02 11.51
CA TYR A 420 2.76 -7.03 11.74
C TYR A 420 2.12 -8.26 11.14
N ASP A 421 2.35 -8.47 9.87
CA ASP A 421 1.79 -9.58 9.11
C ASP A 421 2.66 -9.92 7.88
N ILE A 422 2.42 -11.10 7.34
CA ILE A 422 2.94 -11.54 6.05
C ILE A 422 1.80 -12.00 5.17
N VAL A 423 1.99 -11.96 3.84
CA VAL A 423 1.03 -12.53 2.88
C VAL A 423 1.75 -13.56 2.02
N VAL A 424 1.22 -14.77 2.01
CA VAL A 424 1.76 -15.95 1.33
C VAL A 424 0.69 -16.68 0.52
N LYS A 425 1.09 -17.52 -0.44
CA LYS A 425 0.16 -18.35 -1.23
C LYS A 425 -0.27 -19.61 -0.48
N ARG A 426 -1.51 -20.06 -0.69
CA ARG A 426 -2.11 -21.21 -0.01
C ARG A 426 -1.31 -22.51 -0.16
N ARG A 427 -0.81 -22.83 -1.35
CA ARG A 427 -0.10 -24.09 -1.57
C ARG A 427 1.16 -24.26 -0.68
N VAL A 428 1.65 -23.14 -0.11
CA VAL A 428 2.76 -23.14 0.83
C VAL A 428 2.32 -23.53 2.25
N PHE A 429 1.00 -23.41 2.52
CA PHE A 429 0.40 -23.66 3.85
C PHE A 429 -0.10 -25.07 4.06
N ASP A 430 -0.53 -25.74 3.00
CA ASP A 430 -1.15 -27.05 3.12
C ASP A 430 -0.20 -28.13 2.62
N PRO A 431 0.57 -28.78 3.53
CA PRO A 431 1.47 -29.86 3.17
C PRO A 431 0.71 -31.15 2.74
N LYS A 432 -0.63 -31.12 2.74
CA LYS A 432 -1.46 -32.28 2.41
C LYS A 432 -2.14 -32.18 1.05
N ASN A 433 -1.91 -31.10 0.26
CA ASN A 433 -2.38 -30.96 -1.12
C ASN A 433 -1.23 -30.79 -2.09
#